data_732188bec58ba80d8064a51674e999b0
#
_entry.id   732188bec58ba80d8064a51674e999b0
#
_cell.length_a   1.000
_cell.length_b   1.000
_cell.length_c   1.000
_cell.angle_alpha   90.00
_cell.angle_beta   90.00
_cell.angle_gamma   90.00
#
_symmetry.space_group_name_H-M   'P 1'
#
loop_
_entity.id
_entity.type
_entity.pdbx_description
1 polymer ?
#
loop_
_entity_poly.entity_id
_entity_poly.type
_entity_poly.pdbx_seq_one_letter_code
_entity_poly.pdbx_strand_id
1 'polypeptide(L)'
;MACLAMNNTPGAILAALLAFDTTSRHSNLAMIDWIADFLAARGVASRRFYDPSGGKANLYARLGPSGGGGVMLSGHTDVVPVDGQSWSVAPFALTEHEGRYYGRGSADMKGFIACVLASVEAFCAQPLRMPLHLAFSYDEE
;
A
#
# COMPACT_ATOMS: atom_id res chain seq x y z
N MET A 1 12.97 4.55 22.69
CA MET A 1 13.22 4.12 21.29
C MET A 1 12.70 5.22 20.39
N ALA A 2 13.57 5.90 19.66
CA ALA A 2 13.19 6.99 18.78
C ALA A 2 12.37 6.40 17.62
N CYS A 3 11.11 6.82 17.51
CA CYS A 3 10.32 6.63 16.32
C CYS A 3 11.04 7.37 15.20
N LEU A 4 11.74 6.67 14.32
CA LEU A 4 12.24 7.24 13.09
C LEU A 4 11.03 7.83 12.37
N ALA A 5 11.00 9.15 12.28
CA ALA A 5 9.98 9.84 11.49
C ALA A 5 10.12 9.32 10.06
N MET A 6 9.26 8.37 9.68
CA MET A 6 9.22 7.87 8.32
C MET A 6 8.88 9.06 7.42
N ASN A 7 9.74 9.29 6.44
CA ASN A 7 9.51 10.33 5.46
C ASN A 7 8.23 9.98 4.68
N ASN A 8 7.17 10.75 4.89
CA ASN A 8 5.82 10.48 4.39
C ASN A 8 5.63 10.87 2.90
N THR A 9 6.71 11.04 2.16
CA THR A 9 6.60 11.30 0.72
C THR A 9 6.14 10.05 -0.02
N PRO A 10 5.37 10.20 -1.11
CA PRO A 10 4.97 9.06 -1.94
C PRO A 10 6.16 8.18 -2.37
N GLY A 11 7.30 8.79 -2.71
CA GLY A 11 8.51 8.06 -3.09
C GLY A 11 9.10 7.21 -1.97
N ALA A 12 9.14 7.73 -0.73
CA ALA A 12 9.64 6.97 0.41
C ALA A 12 8.71 5.80 0.76
N ILE A 13 7.40 6.02 0.69
CA ILE A 13 6.41 4.95 0.92
C ILE A 13 6.50 3.92 -0.21
N LEU A 14 6.61 4.35 -1.48
CA LEU A 14 6.77 3.45 -2.60
C LEU A 14 8.03 2.58 -2.46
N ALA A 15 9.15 3.15 -2.01
CA ALA A 15 10.37 2.40 -1.76
C ALA A 15 10.15 1.28 -0.73
N ALA A 16 9.42 1.57 0.36
CA ALA A 16 9.08 0.58 1.35
C ALA A 16 8.16 -0.53 0.78
N LEU A 17 7.14 -0.15 0.00
CA LEU A 17 6.21 -1.10 -0.59
C LEU A 17 6.87 -1.99 -1.65
N LEU A 18 7.79 -1.45 -2.46
CA LEU A 18 8.50 -2.23 -3.47
C LEU A 18 9.44 -3.27 -2.87
N ALA A 19 9.97 -3.04 -1.66
CA ALA A 19 10.84 -4.00 -0.96
C ALA A 19 10.13 -5.30 -0.59
N PHE A 20 8.80 -5.34 -0.57
CA PHE A 20 8.03 -6.57 -0.39
C PHE A 20 7.84 -7.26 -1.74
N ASP A 21 8.39 -8.47 -1.90
CA ASP A 21 8.05 -9.33 -3.04
C ASP A 21 6.66 -9.93 -2.80
N THR A 22 5.66 -9.26 -3.33
CA THR A 22 4.26 -9.69 -3.32
C THR A 22 3.82 -10.26 -4.65
N THR A 23 4.73 -10.91 -5.39
CA THR A 23 4.34 -11.71 -6.56
C THR A 23 3.16 -12.61 -6.20
N SER A 24 2.15 -12.71 -7.07
CA SER A 24 0.84 -13.35 -6.74
C SER A 24 0.95 -14.76 -6.17
N ARG A 25 2.05 -15.49 -6.46
CA ARG A 25 2.34 -16.79 -5.83
C ARG A 25 2.82 -16.71 -4.37
N HIS A 26 3.20 -15.53 -3.89
CA HIS A 26 3.73 -15.31 -2.54
C HIS A 26 2.68 -14.71 -1.61
N SER A 27 2.96 -14.77 -0.31
CA SER A 27 2.18 -14.08 0.72
C SER A 27 2.34 -12.57 0.62
N ASN A 28 1.25 -11.82 0.82
CA ASN A 28 1.29 -10.36 0.96
C ASN A 28 1.26 -9.90 2.43
N LEU A 29 1.24 -10.81 3.39
CA LEU A 29 0.98 -10.48 4.80
C LEU A 29 1.98 -9.47 5.37
N ALA A 30 3.26 -9.60 5.06
CA ALA A 30 4.28 -8.67 5.56
C ALA A 30 4.02 -7.23 5.09
N MET A 31 3.59 -7.05 3.84
CA MET A 31 3.20 -5.74 3.30
C MET A 31 1.90 -5.23 3.95
N ILE A 32 0.91 -6.11 4.13
CA ILE A 32 -0.36 -5.79 4.80
C ILE A 32 -0.12 -5.36 6.24
N ASP A 33 0.74 -6.05 6.97
CA ASP A 33 1.10 -5.70 8.35
C ASP A 33 1.79 -4.33 8.40
N TRP A 34 2.73 -4.08 7.50
CA TRP A 34 3.40 -2.79 7.39
C TRP A 34 2.39 -1.65 7.12
N ILE A 35 1.43 -1.86 6.20
CA ILE A 35 0.38 -0.86 5.89
C ILE A 35 -0.52 -0.65 7.12
N ALA A 36 -0.90 -1.71 7.82
CA ALA A 36 -1.74 -1.61 9.01
C ALA A 36 -1.04 -0.82 10.13
N ASP A 37 0.25 -1.06 10.36
CA ASP A 37 1.05 -0.32 11.33
C ASP A 37 1.22 1.15 10.92
N PHE A 38 1.42 1.42 9.63
CA PHE A 38 1.48 2.77 9.08
C PHE A 38 0.18 3.55 9.35
N LEU A 39 -0.97 2.92 9.15
CA LEU A 39 -2.29 3.50 9.41
C LEU A 39 -2.54 3.68 10.91
N ALA A 40 -2.21 2.67 11.74
CA ALA A 40 -2.37 2.71 13.18
C ALA A 40 -1.56 3.84 13.83
N ALA A 41 -0.33 4.07 13.36
CA ALA A 41 0.51 5.19 13.81
C ALA A 41 -0.12 6.58 13.55
N ARG A 42 -1.11 6.64 12.65
CA ARG A 42 -1.89 7.85 12.30
C ARG A 42 -3.30 7.86 12.87
N GLY A 43 -3.58 6.93 13.81
CA GLY A 43 -4.88 6.82 14.46
C GLY A 43 -5.99 6.22 13.57
N VAL A 44 -5.61 5.60 12.44
CA VAL A 44 -6.55 4.96 11.53
C VAL A 44 -6.59 3.46 11.79
N ALA A 45 -7.73 2.97 12.29
CA ALA A 45 -7.94 1.55 12.51
C ALA A 45 -8.19 0.83 11.17
N SER A 46 -7.62 -0.36 11.03
CA SER A 46 -7.81 -1.22 9.87
C SER A 46 -8.25 -2.62 10.26
N ARG A 47 -8.84 -3.33 9.30
CA ARG A 47 -9.26 -4.73 9.44
C ARG A 47 -8.64 -5.56 8.33
N ARG A 48 -8.19 -6.76 8.67
CA ARG A 48 -7.68 -7.75 7.73
C ARG A 48 -8.73 -8.80 7.45
N PHE A 49 -8.83 -9.23 6.21
CA PHE A 49 -9.70 -10.32 5.75
C PHE A 49 -8.80 -11.34 5.08
N TYR A 50 -8.54 -12.42 5.80
CA TYR A 50 -7.62 -13.46 5.36
C TYR A 50 -8.26 -14.37 4.33
N ASP A 51 -7.44 -14.89 3.42
CA ASP A 51 -7.83 -16.00 2.55
C ASP A 51 -8.03 -17.29 3.37
N PRO A 52 -8.65 -18.34 2.80
CA PRO A 52 -8.91 -19.58 3.54
C PRO A 52 -7.65 -20.28 4.06
N SER A 53 -6.49 -20.07 3.44
CA SER A 53 -5.22 -20.65 3.90
C SER A 53 -4.58 -19.85 5.04
N GLY A 54 -5.00 -18.59 5.23
CA GLY A 54 -4.35 -17.65 6.13
C GLY A 54 -3.03 -17.08 5.60
N GLY A 55 -2.69 -17.36 4.34
CA GLY A 55 -1.43 -16.96 3.71
C GLY A 55 -1.47 -15.58 3.07
N LYS A 56 -2.65 -15.05 2.82
CA LYS A 56 -2.87 -13.72 2.23
C LYS A 56 -3.98 -12.97 2.96
N ALA A 57 -4.02 -11.65 2.83
CA ALA A 57 -5.11 -10.87 3.38
C ALA A 57 -5.41 -9.62 2.53
N ASN A 58 -6.70 -9.28 2.48
CA ASN A 58 -7.14 -7.94 2.12
C ASN A 58 -7.09 -7.04 3.36
N LEU A 59 -6.85 -5.76 3.15
CA LEU A 59 -6.92 -4.75 4.21
C LEU A 59 -8.01 -3.74 3.89
N TYR A 60 -8.79 -3.41 4.89
CA TYR A 60 -9.79 -2.36 4.81
C TYR A 60 -9.60 -1.36 5.94
N ALA A 61 -9.69 -0.08 5.62
CA ALA A 61 -9.75 1.00 6.60
C ALA A 61 -10.79 2.04 6.20
N ARG A 62 -11.28 2.80 7.18
CA ARG A 62 -12.22 3.90 6.95
C ARG A 62 -11.75 5.14 7.69
N LEU A 63 -11.78 6.27 7.00
CA LEU A 63 -11.56 7.60 7.55
C LEU A 63 -12.85 8.41 7.50
N GLY A 64 -13.01 9.34 8.43
CA GLY A 64 -14.18 10.22 8.49
C GLY A 64 -15.39 9.61 9.18
N PRO A 65 -16.61 10.14 8.91
CA PRO A 65 -17.82 9.78 9.64
C PRO A 65 -18.24 8.34 9.43
N SER A 66 -19.03 7.82 10.37
CA SER A 66 -19.75 6.57 10.19
C SER A 66 -20.97 6.80 9.31
N GLY A 67 -21.25 5.91 8.38
CA GLY A 67 -22.41 6.01 7.49
C GLY A 67 -22.22 5.18 6.24
N GLY A 68 -23.25 5.09 5.43
CA GLY A 68 -23.19 4.48 4.10
C GLY A 68 -22.71 5.47 3.03
N GLY A 69 -22.27 4.94 1.90
CA GLY A 69 -21.74 5.73 0.79
C GLY A 69 -20.31 6.19 1.01
N GLY A 70 -19.89 7.23 0.29
CA GLY A 70 -18.53 7.75 0.34
C GLY A 70 -17.72 7.44 -0.89
N VAL A 71 -16.39 7.57 -0.76
CA VAL A 71 -15.42 7.28 -1.82
C VAL A 71 -14.55 6.12 -1.39
N MET A 72 -14.29 5.17 -2.28
CA MET A 72 -13.35 4.07 -2.04
C MET A 72 -12.10 4.26 -2.90
N LEU A 73 -10.94 4.26 -2.25
CA LEU A 73 -9.64 4.15 -2.89
C LEU A 73 -9.22 2.69 -2.81
N SER A 74 -9.33 1.99 -3.94
CA SER A 74 -9.07 0.56 -4.04
C SER A 74 -7.82 0.29 -4.85
N GLY A 75 -6.96 -0.61 -4.38
CA GLY A 75 -5.76 -1.04 -5.08
C GLY A 75 -5.34 -2.46 -4.70
N HIS A 76 -4.68 -3.15 -5.65
CA HIS A 76 -4.12 -4.47 -5.37
C HIS A 76 -2.68 -4.39 -4.87
N THR A 77 -2.29 -5.35 -4.04
CA THR A 77 -0.97 -5.42 -3.40
C THR A 77 -0.02 -6.37 -4.12
N ASP A 78 -0.56 -7.29 -4.88
CA ASP A 78 0.20 -8.27 -5.64
C ASP A 78 0.77 -7.67 -6.93
N VAL A 79 1.73 -8.38 -7.48
CA VAL A 79 2.42 -8.00 -8.71
C VAL A 79 2.71 -9.26 -9.53
N VAL A 80 2.77 -9.09 -10.87
CA VAL A 80 3.17 -10.18 -11.77
C VAL A 80 4.63 -10.60 -11.53
N PRO A 81 4.97 -11.86 -11.83
CA PRO A 81 6.33 -12.38 -11.70
C PRO A 81 7.36 -11.57 -12.50
N VAL A 82 8.61 -11.61 -12.05
CA VAL A 82 9.76 -11.03 -12.77
C VAL A 82 10.60 -12.11 -13.46
N ASP A 83 10.23 -13.38 -13.29
CA ASP A 83 10.93 -14.54 -13.83
C ASP A 83 11.04 -14.43 -15.36
N GLY A 84 12.24 -14.69 -15.89
CA GLY A 84 12.50 -14.65 -17.33
C GLY A 84 12.52 -13.25 -17.96
N GLN A 85 12.39 -12.18 -17.17
CA GLN A 85 12.47 -10.81 -17.65
C GLN A 85 13.88 -10.25 -17.45
N SER A 86 14.36 -9.49 -18.45
CA SER A 86 15.65 -8.78 -18.36
C SER A 86 15.44 -7.43 -17.69
N TRP A 87 15.76 -7.33 -16.40
CA TRP A 87 15.69 -6.09 -15.65
C TRP A 87 17.06 -5.38 -15.65
N SER A 88 17.06 -4.08 -15.96
CA SER A 88 18.25 -3.22 -15.85
C SER A 88 18.48 -2.70 -14.44
N VAL A 89 17.48 -2.82 -13.55
CA VAL A 89 17.51 -2.42 -12.14
C VAL A 89 16.96 -3.53 -11.29
N ALA A 90 17.20 -3.51 -9.97
CA ALA A 90 16.61 -4.49 -9.05
C ALA A 90 15.07 -4.32 -9.03
N PRO A 91 14.28 -5.35 -9.38
CA PRO A 91 12.83 -5.20 -9.53
C PRO A 91 12.10 -4.89 -8.20
N PHE A 92 12.59 -5.38 -7.07
CA PHE A 92 12.02 -5.15 -5.75
C PHE A 92 12.79 -4.11 -4.92
N ALA A 93 13.38 -3.13 -5.62
CA ALA A 93 13.97 -1.94 -5.00
C ALA A 93 13.64 -0.72 -5.85
N LEU A 94 13.31 0.40 -5.18
CA LEU A 94 13.04 1.64 -5.91
C LEU A 94 14.32 2.20 -6.52
N THR A 95 14.34 2.38 -7.81
CA THR A 95 15.39 3.13 -8.51
C THR A 95 14.78 4.42 -9.05
N GLU A 96 15.40 5.56 -8.73
CA GLU A 96 15.05 6.84 -9.34
C GLU A 96 16.09 7.20 -10.40
N HIS A 97 15.64 7.46 -11.60
CA HIS A 97 16.47 7.89 -12.71
C HIS A 97 15.69 8.83 -13.64
N GLU A 98 16.29 9.96 -13.97
CA GLU A 98 15.68 11.00 -14.83
C GLU A 98 14.27 11.42 -14.41
N GLY A 99 14.03 11.57 -13.10
CA GLY A 99 12.75 11.98 -12.55
C GLY A 99 11.65 10.92 -12.64
N ARG A 100 12.00 9.66 -12.87
CA ARG A 100 11.09 8.51 -12.93
C ARG A 100 11.48 7.47 -11.90
N TYR A 101 10.48 6.74 -11.42
CA TYR A 101 10.63 5.61 -10.50
C TYR A 101 10.52 4.29 -11.26
N TYR A 102 11.49 3.40 -11.01
CA TYR A 102 11.56 2.07 -11.60
C TYR A 102 11.51 1.00 -10.51
N GLY A 103 10.77 -0.07 -10.78
CA GLY A 103 10.61 -1.24 -9.93
C GLY A 103 9.33 -2.00 -10.26
N ARG A 104 9.26 -3.30 -9.94
CA ARG A 104 8.05 -4.10 -10.19
C ARG A 104 6.91 -3.59 -9.31
N GLY A 105 5.79 -3.22 -9.94
CA GLY A 105 4.63 -2.65 -9.26
C GLY A 105 4.72 -1.14 -8.99
N SER A 106 5.78 -0.44 -9.44
CA SER A 106 5.86 1.01 -9.26
C SER A 106 4.72 1.76 -9.95
N ALA A 107 4.24 1.30 -11.09
CA ALA A 107 3.08 1.83 -11.81
C ALA A 107 1.82 1.03 -11.52
N ASP A 108 1.90 -0.29 -11.50
CA ASP A 108 0.77 -1.22 -11.31
C ASP A 108 1.02 -2.13 -10.11
N MET A 109 0.40 -1.83 -8.89
CA MET A 109 -0.11 -0.48 -8.63
C MET A 109 0.32 0.04 -7.24
N LYS A 110 1.50 -0.39 -6.76
CA LYS A 110 2.04 0.07 -5.46
C LYS A 110 2.26 1.59 -5.43
N GLY A 111 2.49 2.23 -6.59
CA GLY A 111 2.57 3.68 -6.72
C GLY A 111 1.27 4.37 -6.32
N PHE A 112 0.12 3.84 -6.75
CA PHE A 112 -1.18 4.32 -6.30
C PHE A 112 -1.35 4.17 -4.80
N ILE A 113 -1.04 2.98 -4.24
CA ILE A 113 -1.12 2.73 -2.79
C ILE A 113 -0.22 3.71 -2.03
N ALA A 114 1.00 3.97 -2.52
CA ALA A 114 1.92 4.92 -1.90
C ALA A 114 1.35 6.34 -1.86
N CYS A 115 0.71 6.79 -2.94
CA CYS A 115 0.03 8.10 -2.99
C CYS A 115 -1.15 8.17 -2.01
N VAL A 116 -1.95 7.11 -1.92
CA VAL A 116 -3.05 7.02 -0.95
C VAL A 116 -2.53 7.13 0.48
N LEU A 117 -1.51 6.33 0.83
CA LEU A 117 -0.93 6.33 2.17
C LEU A 117 -0.28 7.67 2.52
N ALA A 118 0.44 8.29 1.59
CA ALA A 118 1.02 9.62 1.79
C ALA A 118 -0.03 10.71 2.07
N SER A 119 -1.25 10.51 1.58
CA SER A 119 -2.36 11.46 1.74
C SER A 119 -3.15 11.26 3.04
N VAL A 120 -2.93 10.19 3.79
CA VAL A 120 -3.72 9.85 4.99
C VAL A 120 -3.71 10.98 6.03
N GLU A 121 -2.55 11.58 6.29
CA GLU A 121 -2.46 12.69 7.25
C GLU A 121 -3.30 13.89 6.81
N ALA A 122 -3.28 14.23 5.53
CA ALA A 122 -4.11 15.31 4.99
C ALA A 122 -5.61 14.99 5.08
N PHE A 123 -5.99 13.73 4.85
CA PHE A 123 -7.37 13.30 5.02
C PHE A 123 -7.83 13.35 6.49
N CYS A 124 -6.94 13.04 7.44
CA CYS A 124 -7.24 13.09 8.86
C CYS A 124 -7.25 14.53 9.42
N ALA A 125 -6.54 15.46 8.79
CA ALA A 125 -6.39 16.83 9.26
C ALA A 125 -7.66 17.68 9.10
N GLN A 126 -8.65 17.24 8.33
CA GLN A 126 -9.89 17.97 8.05
C GLN A 126 -11.12 17.09 8.27
N PRO A 127 -12.25 17.67 8.72
CA PRO A 127 -13.49 16.91 8.83
C PRO A 127 -14.00 16.51 7.45
N LEU A 128 -13.99 15.22 7.19
CA LEU A 128 -14.57 14.67 5.95
C LEU A 128 -16.10 14.72 6.02
N ARG A 129 -16.74 15.13 4.93
CA ARG A 129 -18.21 15.19 4.84
C ARG A 129 -18.85 13.82 4.61
N MET A 130 -18.07 12.88 4.04
CA MET A 130 -18.49 11.51 3.77
C MET A 130 -17.34 10.55 4.09
N PRO A 131 -17.62 9.27 4.29
CA PRO A 131 -16.57 8.29 4.53
C PRO A 131 -15.59 8.20 3.36
N LEU A 132 -14.30 8.04 3.67
CA LEU A 132 -13.27 7.62 2.73
C LEU A 132 -12.85 6.21 3.11
N HIS A 133 -12.98 5.28 2.17
CA HIS A 133 -12.66 3.89 2.35
C HIS A 133 -11.34 3.56 1.65
N LEU A 134 -10.45 2.86 2.33
CA LEU A 134 -9.25 2.28 1.76
C LEU A 134 -9.44 0.77 1.68
N ALA A 135 -9.22 0.20 0.51
CA ALA A 135 -9.33 -1.24 0.28
C ALA A 135 -8.11 -1.72 -0.51
N PHE A 136 -7.30 -2.57 0.12
CA PHE A 136 -6.12 -3.14 -0.52
C PHE A 136 -6.27 -4.65 -0.61
N SER A 137 -6.25 -5.18 -1.83
CA SER A 137 -6.56 -6.58 -2.14
C SER A 137 -5.33 -7.39 -2.55
N TYR A 138 -5.48 -8.70 -2.58
CA TYR A 138 -4.54 -9.66 -3.15
C TYR A 138 -5.14 -10.33 -4.39
N ASP A 139 -4.28 -10.96 -5.22
CA ASP A 139 -4.64 -11.78 -6.38
C ASP A 139 -5.56 -11.08 -7.40
N GLU A 140 -5.16 -9.88 -7.79
CA GLU A 140 -5.77 -9.17 -8.92
C GLU A 140 -5.09 -9.56 -10.24
N GLU A 141 -3.76 -9.76 -10.20
CA GLU A 141 -2.88 -10.11 -11.32
C GLU A 141 -3.07 -11.56 -11.84
#